data_5fdd52fbb7453462c73c8dbc68b14009
#
_entry.id   5fdd52fbb7453462c73c8dbc68b14009
#
_cell.length_a   1.000
_cell.length_b   1.000
_cell.length_c   1.000
_cell.angle_alpha   90.00
_cell.angle_beta   90.00
_cell.angle_gamma   90.00
#
_symmetry.space_group_name_H-M   'P 1'
#
loop_
_entity.id
_entity.type
_entity.pdbx_description
1 polymer ?
#
loop_
_entity_poly.entity_id
_entity_poly.type
_entity_poly.pdbx_seq_one_letter_code
_entity_poly.pdbx_strand_id
1 'polypeptide(L)'
;AGFRVLQLLPGIGPSTAASVMAAMAGSLDAAIGLTAFQPPQKAAADWPGFIRLFADLRARSGAWPSDLERVRLWYEPHLERIHEDAEVRRADLVQLEQIAGGYPSRERFLTELTLDPPDATSDQAGVPLLDEDYLILSTIHSAKGQEWKSVYVLNVVDGCMPSDLGAGTSAEL
;
A
#
# COMPACT_ATOMS: atom_id res chain seq x y z
N ALA A 1 -4.32 3.56 10.88
CA ALA A 1 -3.74 2.50 10.04
C ALA A 1 -4.17 1.11 10.51
N GLY A 2 -4.02 0.73 11.79
CA GLY A 2 -4.30 -0.63 12.31
C GLY A 2 -5.71 -1.17 12.00
N PHE A 3 -6.71 -0.31 11.99
CA PHE A 3 -8.09 -0.66 11.65
C PHE A 3 -8.24 -1.30 10.24
N ARG A 4 -7.52 -0.79 9.25
CA ARG A 4 -7.56 -1.33 7.88
C ARG A 4 -6.80 -2.66 7.75
N VAL A 5 -5.69 -2.80 8.47
CA VAL A 5 -4.89 -4.04 8.46
C VAL A 5 -5.70 -5.22 8.98
N LEU A 6 -6.49 -5.03 10.04
CA LEU A 6 -7.37 -6.06 10.58
C LEU A 6 -8.39 -6.57 9.56
N GLN A 7 -8.87 -5.71 8.68
CA GLN A 7 -9.86 -6.05 7.65
C GLN A 7 -9.27 -6.85 6.48
N LEU A 8 -7.95 -7.05 6.43
CA LEU A 8 -7.32 -7.99 5.51
C LEU A 8 -7.63 -9.45 5.88
N LEU A 9 -7.95 -9.70 7.15
CA LEU A 9 -8.28 -11.05 7.61
C LEU A 9 -9.72 -11.44 7.24
N PRO A 10 -9.95 -12.69 6.82
CA PRO A 10 -11.27 -13.15 6.40
C PRO A 10 -12.33 -12.96 7.48
N GLY A 11 -13.48 -12.37 7.12
CA GLY A 11 -14.59 -12.21 8.05
C GLY A 11 -14.42 -11.10 9.11
N ILE A 12 -13.35 -10.33 9.05
CA ILE A 12 -13.19 -9.14 9.89
C ILE A 12 -13.70 -7.91 9.13
N GLY A 13 -14.92 -7.52 9.46
CA GLY A 13 -15.52 -6.27 8.96
C GLY A 13 -15.21 -5.08 9.89
N PRO A 14 -15.73 -3.88 9.55
CA PRO A 14 -15.49 -2.67 10.33
C PRO A 14 -15.85 -2.79 11.82
N SER A 15 -16.98 -3.40 12.15
CA SER A 15 -17.41 -3.58 13.54
C SER A 15 -16.48 -4.48 14.33
N THR A 16 -16.08 -5.63 13.76
CA THR A 16 -15.14 -6.55 14.40
C THR A 16 -13.76 -5.92 14.56
N ALA A 17 -13.28 -5.20 13.55
CA ALA A 17 -12.01 -4.48 13.62
C ALA A 17 -12.04 -3.42 14.75
N ALA A 18 -13.16 -2.71 14.92
CA ALA A 18 -13.32 -1.76 16.03
C ALA A 18 -13.26 -2.48 17.40
N SER A 19 -13.90 -3.65 17.52
CA SER A 19 -13.85 -4.45 18.75
C SER A 19 -12.43 -4.94 19.08
N VAL A 20 -11.67 -5.37 18.07
CA VAL A 20 -10.25 -5.75 18.24
C VAL A 20 -9.44 -4.55 18.73
N MET A 21 -9.60 -3.40 18.11
CA MET A 21 -8.90 -2.17 18.50
C MET A 21 -9.25 -1.75 19.93
N ALA A 22 -10.52 -1.88 20.33
CA ALA A 22 -10.96 -1.60 21.69
C ALA A 22 -10.34 -2.58 22.70
N ALA A 23 -10.27 -3.88 22.40
CA ALA A 23 -9.61 -4.88 23.23
C ALA A 23 -8.12 -4.59 23.41
N MET A 24 -7.43 -4.17 22.31
CA MET A 24 -6.02 -3.77 22.36
C MET A 24 -5.81 -2.53 23.25
N ALA A 25 -6.68 -1.52 23.12
CA ALA A 25 -6.59 -0.27 23.87
C ALA A 25 -6.97 -0.43 25.35
N GLY A 26 -7.88 -1.35 25.67
CA GLY A 26 -8.33 -1.63 27.03
C GLY A 26 -7.39 -2.55 27.83
N SER A 27 -6.33 -3.07 27.20
CA SER A 27 -5.36 -3.96 27.85
C SER A 27 -4.10 -3.21 28.28
N LEU A 28 -3.39 -3.74 29.29
CA LEU A 28 -2.10 -3.18 29.72
C LEU A 28 -1.06 -3.17 28.58
N ASP A 29 -1.15 -4.15 27.70
CA ASP A 29 -0.36 -4.23 26.47
C ASP A 29 -1.26 -4.63 25.31
N ALA A 30 -1.11 -3.95 24.17
CA ALA A 30 -1.88 -4.22 22.98
C ALA A 30 -1.74 -5.66 22.45
N ALA A 31 -0.59 -6.30 22.66
CA ALA A 31 -0.38 -7.69 22.28
C ALA A 31 -1.19 -8.65 23.18
N ILE A 32 -1.35 -8.34 24.46
CA ILE A 32 -2.21 -9.10 25.37
C ILE A 32 -3.67 -9.00 24.93
N GLY A 33 -4.14 -7.78 24.63
CA GLY A 33 -5.50 -7.57 24.14
C GLY A 33 -5.79 -8.29 22.84
N LEU A 34 -4.82 -8.28 21.93
CA LEU A 34 -4.91 -8.98 20.64
C LEU A 34 -4.96 -10.51 20.82
N THR A 35 -4.13 -11.05 21.72
CA THR A 35 -4.06 -12.50 21.99
C THR A 35 -5.31 -13.01 22.70
N ALA A 36 -5.89 -12.20 23.59
CA ALA A 36 -7.11 -12.55 24.31
C ALA A 36 -8.39 -12.44 23.46
N PHE A 37 -8.33 -11.72 22.36
CA PHE A 37 -9.49 -11.54 21.48
C PHE A 37 -9.82 -12.85 20.73
N GLN A 38 -11.10 -13.22 20.71
CA GLN A 38 -11.57 -14.36 19.95
C GLN A 38 -12.01 -13.91 18.55
N PRO A 39 -11.27 -14.30 17.49
CA PRO A 39 -11.60 -13.91 16.14
C PRO A 39 -12.84 -14.65 15.62
N PRO A 40 -13.53 -14.09 14.60
CA PRO A 40 -14.54 -14.82 13.87
C PRO A 40 -14.00 -16.12 13.28
N GLN A 41 -14.85 -17.13 13.14
CA GLN A 41 -14.45 -18.45 12.63
C GLN A 41 -13.70 -18.38 11.30
N LYS A 42 -14.08 -17.46 10.41
CA LYS A 42 -13.41 -17.26 9.11
C LYS A 42 -11.96 -16.77 9.24
N ALA A 43 -11.65 -16.03 10.31
CA ALA A 43 -10.31 -15.50 10.58
C ALA A 43 -9.47 -16.46 11.44
N ALA A 44 -10.05 -17.50 12.01
CA ALA A 44 -9.40 -18.33 13.04
C ALA A 44 -8.10 -19.00 12.56
N ALA A 45 -8.03 -19.36 11.27
CA ALA A 45 -6.82 -19.97 10.68
C ALA A 45 -5.67 -18.97 10.55
N ASP A 46 -5.97 -17.72 10.18
CA ASP A 46 -4.97 -16.68 9.91
C ASP A 46 -4.59 -15.89 11.16
N TRP A 47 -5.45 -15.91 12.17
CA TRP A 47 -5.31 -15.12 13.39
C TRP A 47 -4.00 -15.36 14.16
N PRO A 48 -3.53 -16.62 14.38
CA PRO A 48 -2.26 -16.87 15.05
C PRO A 48 -1.05 -16.30 14.30
N GLY A 49 -1.09 -16.35 12.96
CA GLY A 49 -0.06 -15.76 12.10
C GLY A 49 0.01 -14.25 12.25
N PHE A 50 -1.14 -13.59 12.31
CA PHE A 50 -1.24 -12.15 12.54
C PHE A 50 -0.71 -11.74 13.93
N ILE A 51 -1.10 -12.47 14.99
CA ILE A 51 -0.59 -12.21 16.35
C ILE A 51 0.93 -12.32 16.38
N ARG A 52 1.49 -13.36 15.77
CA ARG A 52 2.95 -13.58 15.72
C ARG A 52 3.65 -12.45 15.01
N LEU A 53 3.18 -12.08 13.81
CA LEU A 53 3.72 -10.95 13.08
C LEU A 53 3.69 -9.67 13.89
N PHE A 54 2.56 -9.37 14.55
CA PHE A 54 2.41 -8.18 15.38
C PHE A 54 3.41 -8.16 16.56
N ALA A 55 3.59 -9.30 17.22
CA ALA A 55 4.54 -9.45 18.32
C ALA A 55 5.99 -9.27 17.83
N ASP A 56 6.37 -9.90 16.73
CA ASP A 56 7.70 -9.81 16.15
C ASP A 56 8.06 -8.37 15.74
N LEU A 57 7.14 -7.67 15.07
CA LEU A 57 7.34 -6.28 14.68
C LEU A 57 7.45 -5.33 15.88
N ARG A 58 6.74 -5.60 16.98
CA ARG A 58 6.85 -4.82 18.23
C ARG A 58 8.13 -5.10 18.98
N ALA A 59 8.52 -6.35 19.07
CA ALA A 59 9.76 -6.77 19.72
C ALA A 59 11.02 -6.35 18.95
N ARG A 60 10.85 -5.85 17.69
CA ARG A 60 11.97 -5.55 16.79
C ARG A 60 12.94 -6.75 16.69
N SER A 61 12.36 -7.95 16.60
CA SER A 61 13.10 -9.21 16.66
C SER A 61 13.95 -9.49 15.42
N GLY A 62 13.83 -8.66 14.39
CA GLY A 62 14.59 -8.76 13.14
C GLY A 62 15.44 -7.52 12.88
N ALA A 63 16.52 -7.72 12.12
CA ALA A 63 17.27 -6.60 11.57
C ALA A 63 16.49 -5.96 10.41
N TRP A 64 16.52 -4.64 10.32
CA TRP A 64 15.98 -3.94 9.15
C TRP A 64 16.81 -4.27 7.90
N PRO A 65 16.21 -4.52 6.71
CA PRO A 65 14.79 -4.41 6.36
C PRO A 65 13.98 -5.71 6.47
N SER A 66 14.44 -6.77 7.14
CA SER A 66 13.76 -8.07 7.22
C SER A 66 12.33 -8.00 7.79
N ASP A 67 11.98 -6.91 8.48
CA ASP A 67 10.61 -6.65 8.92
C ASP A 67 9.63 -6.56 7.75
N LEU A 68 10.05 -5.97 6.62
CA LEU A 68 9.20 -5.87 5.42
C LEU A 68 9.00 -7.22 4.75
N GLU A 69 10.04 -8.04 4.64
CA GLU A 69 9.92 -9.40 4.13
C GLU A 69 8.91 -10.21 4.94
N ARG A 70 8.95 -10.13 6.28
CA ARG A 70 7.96 -10.79 7.14
C ARG A 70 6.54 -10.31 6.90
N VAL A 71 6.36 -9.00 6.74
CA VAL A 71 5.05 -8.42 6.40
C VAL A 71 4.59 -8.91 5.04
N ARG A 72 5.46 -8.92 4.02
CA ARG A 72 5.12 -9.41 2.68
C ARG A 72 4.71 -10.87 2.71
N LEU A 73 5.52 -11.76 3.31
CA LEU A 73 5.23 -13.19 3.39
C LEU A 73 3.89 -13.47 4.10
N TRP A 74 3.56 -12.69 5.11
CA TRP A 74 2.25 -12.78 5.76
C TRP A 74 1.13 -12.25 4.86
N TYR A 75 1.39 -11.19 4.09
CA TYR A 75 0.37 -10.52 3.27
C TYR A 75 0.08 -11.25 1.95
N GLU A 76 1.03 -11.94 1.36
CA GLU A 76 0.89 -12.59 0.04
C GLU A 76 -0.37 -13.48 -0.09
N PRO A 77 -0.71 -14.38 0.86
CA PRO A 77 -1.94 -15.16 0.76
C PRO A 77 -3.22 -14.29 0.78
N HIS A 78 -3.18 -13.15 1.47
CA HIS A 78 -4.29 -12.22 1.49
C HIS A 78 -4.36 -11.41 0.19
N LEU A 79 -3.22 -11.05 -0.39
CA LEU A 79 -3.11 -10.36 -1.67
C LEU A 79 -3.78 -11.17 -2.78
N GLU A 80 -3.45 -12.44 -2.89
CA GLU A 80 -4.03 -13.38 -3.87
C GLU A 80 -5.54 -13.52 -3.74
N ARG A 81 -6.05 -13.45 -2.51
CA ARG A 81 -7.49 -13.54 -2.23
C ARG A 81 -8.24 -12.26 -2.55
N ILE A 82 -7.59 -11.09 -2.43
CA ILE A 82 -8.24 -9.78 -2.51
C ILE A 82 -8.13 -9.19 -3.92
N HIS A 83 -7.07 -9.51 -4.68
CA HIS A 83 -6.74 -8.88 -5.94
C HIS A 83 -6.55 -9.89 -7.06
N GLU A 84 -7.15 -9.62 -8.21
CA GLU A 84 -6.98 -10.44 -9.42
C GLU A 84 -5.58 -10.28 -10.04
N ASP A 85 -4.94 -9.11 -9.86
CA ASP A 85 -3.61 -8.75 -10.33
C ASP A 85 -2.49 -9.00 -9.29
N ALA A 86 -2.64 -10.05 -8.46
CA ALA A 86 -1.76 -10.36 -7.34
C ALA A 86 -0.27 -10.49 -7.73
N GLU A 87 0.03 -11.03 -8.91
CA GLU A 87 1.41 -11.17 -9.41
C GLU A 87 2.10 -9.81 -9.61
N VAL A 88 1.41 -8.85 -10.22
CA VAL A 88 1.94 -7.50 -10.43
C VAL A 88 2.20 -6.82 -9.09
N ARG A 89 1.23 -6.93 -8.17
CA ARG A 89 1.37 -6.33 -6.83
C ARG A 89 2.44 -6.98 -5.99
N ARG A 90 2.69 -8.28 -6.18
CA ARG A 90 3.82 -8.97 -5.53
C ARG A 90 5.15 -8.39 -5.98
N ALA A 91 5.30 -8.12 -7.28
CA ALA A 91 6.50 -7.48 -7.81
C ALA A 91 6.72 -6.09 -7.19
N ASP A 92 5.66 -5.29 -7.04
CA ASP A 92 5.73 -3.97 -6.37
C ASP A 92 6.17 -4.10 -4.90
N LEU A 93 5.67 -5.12 -4.18
CA LEU A 93 6.09 -5.36 -2.78
C LEU A 93 7.56 -5.76 -2.68
N VAL A 94 8.07 -6.58 -3.61
CA VAL A 94 9.50 -6.93 -3.67
C VAL A 94 10.35 -5.69 -3.99
N GLN A 95 9.89 -4.84 -4.89
CA GLN A 95 10.57 -3.57 -5.17
C GLN A 95 10.58 -2.66 -3.94
N LEU A 96 9.48 -2.59 -3.19
CA LEU A 96 9.41 -1.82 -1.95
C LEU A 96 10.43 -2.31 -0.91
N GLU A 97 10.65 -3.63 -0.80
CA GLU A 97 11.70 -4.21 0.05
C GLU A 97 13.10 -3.78 -0.38
N GLN A 98 13.36 -3.75 -1.69
CA GLN A 98 14.66 -3.30 -2.24
C GLN A 98 14.90 -1.83 -1.92
N ILE A 99 13.89 -0.98 -2.12
CA ILE A 99 13.95 0.45 -1.77
C ILE A 99 14.23 0.61 -0.27
N ALA A 100 13.52 -0.13 0.57
CA ALA A 100 13.70 -0.09 2.02
C ALA A 100 15.11 -0.47 2.47
N GLY A 101 15.79 -1.35 1.73
CA GLY A 101 17.19 -1.71 1.99
C GLY A 101 18.16 -0.54 1.89
N GLY A 102 17.80 0.54 1.20
CA GLY A 102 18.58 1.78 1.13
C GLY A 102 18.46 2.66 2.39
N TYR A 103 17.58 2.35 3.33
CA TYR A 103 17.35 3.14 4.53
C TYR A 103 17.99 2.49 5.75
N PRO A 104 18.54 3.28 6.70
CA PRO A 104 19.22 2.73 7.86
C PRO A 104 18.28 2.15 8.91
N SER A 105 16.98 2.48 8.89
CA SER A 105 16.00 2.00 9.86
C SER A 105 14.56 2.08 9.33
N ARG A 106 13.67 1.33 9.97
CA ARG A 106 12.24 1.36 9.72
C ARG A 106 11.64 2.75 9.92
N GLU A 107 12.05 3.44 10.96
CA GLU A 107 11.56 4.79 11.27
C GLU A 107 11.93 5.77 10.16
N ARG A 108 13.17 5.71 9.67
CA ARG A 108 13.63 6.59 8.60
C ARG A 108 12.88 6.30 7.31
N PHE A 109 12.74 5.02 6.96
CA PHE A 109 11.97 4.60 5.80
C PHE A 109 10.51 5.09 5.84
N LEU A 110 9.80 4.86 6.97
CA LEU A 110 8.40 5.29 7.12
C LEU A 110 8.26 6.81 7.12
N THR A 111 9.24 7.54 7.67
CA THR A 111 9.25 9.01 7.65
C THR A 111 9.37 9.52 6.22
N GLU A 112 10.32 9.00 5.45
CA GLU A 112 10.51 9.40 4.04
C GLU A 112 9.27 9.06 3.20
N LEU A 113 8.71 7.85 3.35
CA LEU A 113 7.46 7.48 2.67
C LEU A 113 6.26 8.40 3.02
N THR A 114 6.28 9.04 4.18
CA THR A 114 5.20 9.92 4.61
C THR A 114 5.41 11.35 4.13
N LEU A 115 6.66 11.80 4.09
CA LEU A 115 7.03 13.17 3.72
C LEU A 115 7.15 13.32 2.20
N ASP A 116 7.69 12.30 1.55
CA ASP A 116 7.91 12.24 0.12
C ASP A 116 7.56 10.81 -0.35
N PRO A 117 6.25 10.49 -0.46
CA PRO A 117 5.87 9.18 -0.93
C PRO A 117 6.46 8.98 -2.31
N PRO A 118 7.13 7.83 -2.58
CA PRO A 118 7.56 7.52 -3.93
C PRO A 118 6.33 7.60 -4.81
N ASP A 119 6.28 8.57 -5.70
CA ASP A 119 5.23 8.66 -6.68
C ASP A 119 5.19 7.33 -7.42
N ALA A 120 4.01 6.74 -7.51
CA ALA A 120 3.80 5.40 -8.06
C ALA A 120 4.22 5.26 -9.52
N THR A 121 4.78 6.32 -10.09
CA THR A 121 5.32 6.40 -11.43
C THR A 121 6.50 7.38 -11.47
N SER A 122 7.68 6.86 -11.70
CA SER A 122 8.79 7.54 -12.40
C SER A 122 9.42 8.81 -11.80
N ASP A 123 9.16 9.23 -10.58
CA ASP A 123 9.87 10.38 -9.99
C ASP A 123 11.21 9.99 -9.34
N GLN A 124 11.97 9.15 -10.04
CA GLN A 124 13.43 9.14 -9.89
C GLN A 124 14.07 10.41 -10.49
N ALA A 125 13.28 11.18 -11.23
CA ALA A 125 13.65 12.51 -11.68
C ALA A 125 13.19 13.52 -10.62
N GLY A 126 13.94 13.79 -9.59
CA GLY A 126 13.66 14.79 -8.56
C GLY A 126 12.86 16.01 -9.02
N VAL A 127 12.65 17.00 -8.18
CA VAL A 127 11.99 18.26 -8.58
C VAL A 127 12.64 18.75 -9.89
N PRO A 128 11.87 18.97 -10.97
CA PRO A 128 12.40 19.44 -12.23
C PRO A 128 13.26 20.69 -11.97
N LEU A 129 14.55 20.61 -12.28
CA LEU A 129 15.38 21.80 -12.31
C LEU A 129 14.83 22.66 -13.44
N LEU A 130 14.15 23.76 -13.10
CA LEU A 130 13.41 24.61 -14.03
C LEU A 130 14.28 25.20 -15.17
N ASP A 131 15.60 25.05 -15.07
CA ASP A 131 16.59 25.58 -16.00
C ASP A 131 17.19 24.53 -16.95
N GLU A 132 16.74 23.28 -16.90
CA GLU A 132 17.23 22.23 -17.78
C GLU A 132 16.21 21.85 -18.86
N ASP A 133 16.64 21.76 -20.12
CA ASP A 133 15.84 21.27 -21.24
C ASP A 133 15.72 19.73 -21.18
N TYR A 134 14.67 19.20 -20.57
CA TYR A 134 14.38 17.78 -20.56
C TYR A 134 12.92 17.49 -20.90
N LEU A 135 12.67 16.27 -21.36
CA LEU A 135 11.34 15.77 -21.65
C LEU A 135 10.70 15.24 -20.34
N ILE A 136 9.56 15.79 -19.97
CA ILE A 136 8.77 15.32 -18.84
C ILE A 136 7.80 14.25 -19.33
N LEU A 137 7.89 13.04 -18.78
CA LEU A 137 6.90 11.99 -18.96
C LEU A 137 5.97 11.99 -17.75
N SER A 138 4.68 12.09 -17.98
CA SER A 138 3.69 12.18 -16.90
C SER A 138 2.42 11.42 -17.25
N THR A 139 1.70 10.94 -16.25
CA THR A 139 0.31 10.50 -16.44
C THR A 139 -0.61 11.70 -16.48
N ILE A 140 -1.81 11.55 -17.04
CA ILE A 140 -2.83 12.61 -17.10
C ILE A 140 -3.18 13.09 -15.67
N HIS A 141 -3.23 12.17 -14.71
CA HIS A 141 -3.53 12.53 -13.32
C HIS A 141 -2.41 13.31 -12.65
N SER A 142 -1.16 12.94 -12.88
CA SER A 142 0.02 13.66 -12.34
C SER A 142 0.22 15.00 -13.04
N ALA A 143 -0.27 15.15 -14.27
CA ALA A 143 -0.24 16.39 -15.05
C ALA A 143 -1.25 17.44 -14.55
N LYS A 144 -2.20 17.08 -13.68
CA LYS A 144 -3.25 17.99 -13.23
C LYS A 144 -2.64 19.20 -12.50
N GLY A 145 -2.94 20.41 -13.01
CA GLY A 145 -2.45 21.66 -12.45
C GLY A 145 -1.06 22.09 -12.95
N GLN A 146 -0.44 21.29 -13.83
CA GLN A 146 0.82 21.64 -14.49
C GLN A 146 0.56 22.38 -15.79
N GLU A 147 1.47 23.26 -16.17
CA GLU A 147 1.42 24.02 -17.44
C GLU A 147 2.74 23.90 -18.18
N TRP A 148 2.69 23.52 -19.46
CA TRP A 148 3.87 23.36 -20.32
C TRP A 148 3.71 24.10 -21.65
N LYS A 149 4.83 24.50 -22.25
CA LYS A 149 4.85 25.15 -23.55
C LYS A 149 4.37 24.23 -24.69
N SER A 150 4.60 22.92 -24.53
CA SER A 150 4.19 21.90 -25.50
C SER A 150 3.82 20.62 -24.76
N VAL A 151 2.74 19.97 -25.16
CA VAL A 151 2.25 18.72 -24.60
C VAL A 151 1.97 17.73 -25.73
N TYR A 152 2.46 16.50 -25.58
CA TYR A 152 2.17 15.38 -26.46
C TYR A 152 1.38 14.34 -25.69
N VAL A 153 0.15 14.09 -26.13
CA VAL A 153 -0.70 13.05 -25.51
C VAL A 153 -0.59 11.79 -26.36
N LEU A 154 -0.10 10.70 -25.76
CA LEU A 154 0.08 9.43 -26.44
C LEU A 154 -1.19 8.57 -26.32
N ASN A 155 -1.38 7.64 -27.28
CA ASN A 155 -2.47 6.66 -27.28
C ASN A 155 -3.87 7.31 -27.27
N VAL A 156 -4.04 8.45 -27.92
CA VAL A 156 -5.35 9.08 -28.14
C VAL A 156 -6.04 8.35 -29.29
N VAL A 157 -6.63 7.21 -28.98
CA VAL A 157 -7.39 6.37 -29.91
C VAL A 157 -8.73 6.02 -29.28
N ASP A 158 -9.73 5.74 -30.11
CA ASP A 158 -11.06 5.33 -29.64
C ASP A 158 -10.95 4.15 -28.65
N GLY A 159 -11.68 4.23 -27.56
CA GLY A 159 -11.63 3.26 -26.46
C GLY A 159 -10.54 3.49 -25.41
N CYS A 160 -9.48 4.25 -25.75
CA CYS A 160 -8.45 4.66 -24.79
C CYS A 160 -8.67 6.08 -24.27
N MET A 161 -9.07 7.01 -25.16
CA MET A 161 -9.32 8.40 -24.79
C MET A 161 -10.33 9.05 -25.75
N PRO A 162 -11.60 9.26 -25.30
CA PRO A 162 -12.13 8.86 -23.98
C PRO A 162 -12.15 7.34 -23.80
N SER A 163 -12.07 6.86 -22.56
CA SER A 163 -12.19 5.42 -22.29
C SER A 163 -13.65 4.98 -22.50
N ASP A 164 -13.85 3.77 -23.01
CA ASP A 164 -15.21 3.20 -23.21
C ASP A 164 -16.03 3.18 -21.92
N LEU A 165 -15.36 3.11 -20.76
CA LEU A 165 -16.00 3.16 -19.43
C LEU A 165 -16.35 4.59 -18.98
N GLY A 166 -15.74 5.60 -19.59
CA GLY A 166 -15.95 7.01 -19.24
C GLY A 166 -16.74 7.80 -20.29
N ALA A 167 -16.88 7.26 -21.48
CA ALA A 167 -17.79 7.79 -22.49
C ALA A 167 -19.17 7.19 -22.22
N GLY A 168 -20.04 7.92 -21.54
CA GLY A 168 -21.44 7.52 -21.36
C GLY A 168 -22.15 7.07 -22.62
N THR A 169 -23.42 6.82 -22.57
CA THR A 169 -24.20 6.49 -23.78
C THR A 169 -24.17 7.64 -24.79
N SER A 170 -24.33 7.33 -26.08
CA SER A 170 -24.29 8.28 -27.21
C SER A 170 -25.18 9.53 -27.06
N ALA A 171 -25.93 9.66 -25.97
CA ALA A 171 -26.76 10.81 -25.64
C ALA A 171 -26.02 11.87 -24.77
N GLU A 172 -24.80 11.59 -24.32
CA GLU A 172 -24.01 12.46 -23.44
C GLU A 172 -22.75 13.04 -24.14
N LEU A 173 -22.57 12.73 -25.39
CA LEU A 173 -21.64 13.37 -26.31
C LEU A 173 -22.36 14.44 -27.13
#